data_5635453bbb81337535b5bbf75bab0a45
#
_entry.id   5635453bbb81337535b5bbf75bab0a45
#
_cell.length_a   1.000
_cell.length_b   1.000
_cell.length_c   1.000
_cell.angle_alpha   90.00
_cell.angle_beta   90.00
_cell.angle_gamma   90.00
#
_symmetry.space_group_name_H-M   'P 1'
#
loop_
_entity.id
_entity.type
_entity.pdbx_description
1 polymer ?
#
loop_
_entity_poly.entity_id
_entity_poly.type
_entity_poly.pdbx_seq_one_letter_code
_entity_poly.pdbx_strand_id
1 'polypeptide(L)'
;MTPVKQTKLYSKDGMHNGNCFAAVLASLLDLPLWMVPPFEEGFGRSEWYETRADEWLARMFNLKMVKVEGHPVEVLPEYYVASGKSARGVHHAVVYRNGVLAHDPHYSDSGIESVDRVWYLAAI
;
A
#
# COMPACT_ATOMS: atom_id res chain seq x y z
N MET A 1 8.13 10.84 2.66
CA MET A 1 7.81 9.72 1.74
C MET A 1 8.86 9.67 0.65
N THR A 2 9.46 8.51 0.47
CA THR A 2 10.46 8.28 -0.57
C THR A 2 9.90 7.27 -1.56
N PRO A 3 9.69 7.61 -2.85
CA PRO A 3 9.06 6.71 -3.81
C PRO A 3 9.86 5.42 -3.99
N VAL A 4 9.17 4.28 -3.84
CA VAL A 4 9.74 2.95 -4.03
C VAL A 4 8.85 2.18 -4.98
N LYS A 5 9.42 1.62 -6.05
CA LYS A 5 8.70 0.83 -7.03
C LYS A 5 8.59 -0.63 -6.59
N GLN A 6 7.47 -1.26 -6.95
CA GLN A 6 7.32 -2.70 -6.76
C GLN A 6 8.20 -3.46 -7.74
N THR A 7 8.60 -4.66 -7.35
CA THR A 7 9.47 -5.52 -8.16
C THR A 7 8.73 -6.76 -8.69
N LYS A 8 7.54 -7.03 -8.16
CA LYS A 8 6.72 -8.19 -8.55
C LYS A 8 5.34 -7.70 -8.95
N LEU A 9 4.84 -8.20 -10.07
CA LEU A 9 3.53 -7.86 -10.60
C LEU A 9 2.53 -8.95 -10.28
N TYR A 10 1.27 -8.54 -10.12
CA TYR A 10 0.17 -9.47 -9.94
C TYR A 10 -0.01 -10.32 -11.20
N SER A 11 -0.20 -11.62 -11.03
CA SER A 11 -0.44 -12.56 -12.11
C SER A 11 -1.91 -12.99 -12.08
N LYS A 12 -2.58 -12.89 -13.25
CA LYS A 12 -4.01 -13.20 -13.36
C LYS A 12 -4.32 -14.68 -13.15
N ASP A 13 -3.34 -15.56 -13.26
CA ASP A 13 -3.51 -16.98 -13.00
C ASP A 13 -3.49 -17.32 -11.50
N GLY A 14 -3.29 -16.33 -10.64
CA GLY A 14 -3.26 -16.50 -9.20
C GLY A 14 -1.98 -17.10 -8.65
N MET A 15 -0.99 -17.33 -9.51
CA MET A 15 0.29 -17.90 -9.09
C MET A 15 1.17 -16.92 -8.33
N HIS A 16 1.01 -15.63 -8.60
CA HIS A 16 1.82 -14.58 -7.99
C HIS A 16 0.98 -13.41 -7.54
N ASN A 17 1.15 -13.00 -6.28
CA ASN A 17 0.69 -11.71 -5.82
C ASN A 17 1.76 -10.67 -6.17
N GLY A 18 1.33 -9.48 -6.57
CA GLY A 18 2.26 -8.37 -6.70
C GLY A 18 2.73 -7.92 -5.33
N ASN A 19 3.77 -7.10 -5.28
CA ASN A 19 4.26 -6.54 -4.02
C ASN A 19 4.03 -5.04 -3.89
N CYS A 20 2.93 -4.53 -4.43
CA CYS A 20 2.58 -3.12 -4.30
C CYS A 20 2.38 -2.70 -2.84
N PHE A 21 1.83 -3.58 -2.00
CA PHE A 21 1.63 -3.29 -0.58
C PHE A 21 2.98 -3.05 0.12
N ALA A 22 3.94 -3.94 -0.06
CA ALA A 22 5.28 -3.75 0.51
C ALA A 22 5.94 -2.47 -0.03
N ALA A 23 5.75 -2.16 -1.31
CA ALA A 23 6.33 -0.98 -1.93
C ALA A 23 5.73 0.33 -1.38
N VAL A 24 4.40 0.40 -1.19
CA VAL A 24 3.81 1.61 -0.59
C VAL A 24 4.20 1.74 0.88
N LEU A 25 4.33 0.63 1.60
CA LEU A 25 4.78 0.65 2.98
C LEU A 25 6.22 1.16 3.07
N ALA A 26 7.11 0.66 2.23
CA ALA A 26 8.50 1.12 2.15
C ALA A 26 8.56 2.61 1.82
N SER A 27 7.72 3.07 0.90
CA SER A 27 7.66 4.48 0.52
C SER A 27 7.26 5.37 1.70
N LEU A 28 6.23 4.99 2.45
CA LEU A 28 5.78 5.77 3.62
C LEU A 28 6.82 5.78 4.73
N LEU A 29 7.54 4.69 4.93
CA LEU A 29 8.54 4.55 6.00
C LEU A 29 9.92 5.09 5.60
N ASP A 30 10.09 5.56 4.38
CA ASP A 30 11.38 6.00 3.83
C ASP A 30 12.43 4.90 3.88
N LEU A 31 12.02 3.65 3.63
CA LEU A 31 12.90 2.48 3.63
C LEU A 31 13.10 1.94 2.21
N PRO A 32 14.24 1.32 1.92
CA PRO A 32 14.38 0.55 0.69
C PRO A 32 13.48 -0.69 0.75
N LEU A 33 13.02 -1.16 -0.40
CA LEU A 33 12.07 -2.26 -0.47
C LEU A 33 12.56 -3.53 0.24
N TRP A 34 13.85 -3.83 0.15
CA TRP A 34 14.43 -5.04 0.75
C TRP A 34 14.34 -5.07 2.28
N MET A 35 14.11 -3.93 2.92
CA MET A 35 13.94 -3.86 4.39
C MET A 35 12.51 -4.15 4.84
N VAL A 36 11.56 -4.19 3.92
CA VAL A 36 10.16 -4.51 4.23
C VAL A 36 9.92 -5.99 3.96
N PRO A 37 9.41 -6.76 4.94
CA PRO A 37 9.12 -8.18 4.71
C PRO A 37 8.13 -8.37 3.55
N PRO A 38 8.27 -9.45 2.77
CA PRO A 38 7.35 -9.72 1.66
C PRO A 38 6.02 -10.29 2.16
N PHE A 39 5.21 -9.46 2.78
CA PHE A 39 3.98 -9.87 3.45
C PHE A 39 2.99 -10.58 2.52
N GLU A 40 2.95 -10.20 1.25
CA GLU A 40 2.01 -10.76 0.29
C GLU A 40 2.38 -12.17 -0.16
N GLU A 41 3.64 -12.58 -0.02
CA GLU A 41 4.08 -13.90 -0.46
C GLU A 41 3.45 -14.99 0.39
N GLY A 42 2.86 -15.98 -0.28
CA GLY A 42 2.25 -17.13 0.38
C GLY A 42 0.86 -16.88 0.94
N PHE A 43 0.32 -15.68 0.81
CA PHE A 43 -1.03 -15.35 1.31
C PHE A 43 -1.91 -14.88 0.16
N GLY A 44 -3.06 -15.56 0.00
CA GLY A 44 -4.00 -15.21 -1.07
C GLY A 44 -4.96 -14.08 -0.71
N ARG A 45 -5.01 -13.66 0.57
CA ARG A 45 -5.97 -12.67 1.07
C ARG A 45 -5.28 -11.54 1.80
N SER A 46 -5.73 -10.32 1.53
CA SER A 46 -5.14 -9.11 2.08
C SER A 46 -5.22 -9.03 3.60
N GLU A 47 -6.32 -9.49 4.21
CA GLU A 47 -6.48 -9.41 5.66
C GLU A 47 -5.42 -10.18 6.43
N TRP A 48 -4.82 -11.21 5.83
CA TRP A 48 -3.80 -12.01 6.49
C TRP A 48 -2.45 -11.30 6.50
N TYR A 49 -2.03 -10.79 5.34
CA TYR A 49 -0.74 -10.10 5.30
C TYR A 49 -0.81 -8.72 5.98
N GLU A 50 -1.97 -8.08 5.99
CA GLU A 50 -2.16 -6.81 6.72
C GLU A 50 -2.00 -7.01 8.22
N THR A 51 -2.51 -8.12 8.78
CA THR A 51 -2.31 -8.45 10.20
C THR A 51 -0.84 -8.61 10.52
N ARG A 52 -0.09 -9.30 9.68
CA ARG A 52 1.34 -9.47 9.88
C ARG A 52 2.10 -8.15 9.74
N ALA A 53 1.66 -7.31 8.83
CA ALA A 53 2.25 -5.98 8.68
C ALA A 53 2.01 -5.12 9.92
N ASP A 54 0.81 -5.15 10.49
CA ASP A 54 0.50 -4.43 11.73
C ASP A 54 1.38 -4.91 12.89
N GLU A 55 1.58 -6.22 13.03
CA GLU A 55 2.46 -6.76 14.06
C GLU A 55 3.91 -6.28 13.88
N TRP A 56 4.39 -6.28 12.65
CA TRP A 56 5.74 -5.82 12.33
C TRP A 56 5.90 -4.32 12.58
N LEU A 57 4.92 -3.52 12.16
CA LEU A 57 4.92 -2.06 12.38
C LEU A 57 4.93 -1.73 13.87
N ALA A 58 4.11 -2.43 14.66
CA ALA A 58 4.06 -2.22 16.11
C ALA A 58 5.39 -2.51 16.76
N ARG A 59 5.99 -3.65 16.40
CA ARG A 59 7.25 -4.11 17.01
C ARG A 59 8.45 -3.29 16.60
N MET A 60 8.52 -2.91 15.32
CA MET A 60 9.71 -2.23 14.78
C MET A 60 9.64 -0.71 14.88
N PHE A 61 8.46 -0.12 14.80
CA PHE A 61 8.32 1.32 14.67
C PHE A 61 7.32 1.95 15.63
N ASN A 62 6.62 1.14 16.43
CA ASN A 62 5.55 1.63 17.31
C ASN A 62 4.44 2.34 16.54
N LEU A 63 4.10 1.78 15.38
CA LEU A 63 3.09 2.31 14.47
C LEU A 63 1.97 1.28 14.24
N LYS A 64 0.83 1.79 13.77
CA LYS A 64 -0.30 0.97 13.33
C LYS A 64 -0.89 1.52 12.04
N MET A 65 -1.56 0.67 11.28
CA MET A 65 -2.34 1.09 10.12
C MET A 65 -3.75 1.47 10.59
N VAL A 66 -4.21 2.64 10.19
CA VAL A 66 -5.59 3.09 10.43
C VAL A 66 -6.32 3.04 9.10
N LYS A 67 -7.34 2.19 9.01
CA LYS A 67 -8.12 1.98 7.80
C LYS A 67 -9.39 2.81 7.83
N VAL A 68 -9.70 3.47 6.72
CA VAL A 68 -10.89 4.33 6.60
C VAL A 68 -11.58 4.01 5.29
N GLU A 69 -12.89 3.78 5.34
CA GLU A 69 -13.68 3.58 4.13
C GLU A 69 -13.86 4.88 3.37
N GLY A 70 -13.85 4.79 2.04
CA GLY A 70 -14.01 5.96 1.17
C GLY A 70 -12.73 6.79 1.07
N HIS A 71 -12.91 8.09 0.88
CA HIS A 71 -11.79 9.00 0.66
C HIS A 71 -12.05 10.37 1.32
N PRO A 72 -12.11 10.42 2.67
CA PRO A 72 -12.39 11.67 3.38
C PRO A 72 -11.13 12.52 3.53
N VAL A 73 -10.72 13.19 2.48
CA VAL A 73 -9.44 13.91 2.38
C VAL A 73 -9.23 14.88 3.54
N GLU A 74 -10.29 15.55 3.99
CA GLU A 74 -10.22 16.59 5.02
C GLU A 74 -9.81 16.07 6.41
N VAL A 75 -9.93 14.77 6.66
CA VAL A 75 -9.55 14.16 7.96
C VAL A 75 -8.33 13.24 7.83
N LEU A 76 -7.72 13.17 6.66
CA LEU A 76 -6.56 12.31 6.43
C LEU A 76 -5.25 13.09 6.61
N PRO A 77 -4.14 12.39 6.98
CA PRO A 77 -2.84 13.04 7.03
C PRO A 77 -2.35 13.41 5.63
N GLU A 78 -1.23 14.12 5.56
CA GLU A 78 -0.64 14.54 4.29
C GLU A 78 -0.43 13.36 3.34
N TYR A 79 0.21 12.29 3.83
CA TYR A 79 0.47 11.09 3.04
C TYR A 79 -0.35 9.91 3.56
N TYR A 80 -0.96 9.18 2.65
CA TYR A 80 -1.72 7.98 2.96
C TYR A 80 -1.75 7.06 1.74
N VAL A 81 -2.16 5.80 1.95
CA VAL A 81 -2.33 4.84 0.87
C VAL A 81 -3.78 4.81 0.46
N ALA A 82 -4.03 4.88 -0.84
CA ALA A 82 -5.35 4.70 -1.42
C ALA A 82 -5.35 3.42 -2.23
N SER A 83 -6.40 2.62 -2.12
CA SER A 83 -6.55 1.40 -2.88
C SER A 83 -7.85 1.38 -3.66
N GLY A 84 -7.80 0.74 -4.82
CA GLY A 84 -8.93 0.65 -5.72
C GLY A 84 -8.55 -0.08 -6.99
N LYS A 85 -9.45 -0.07 -7.97
CA LYS A 85 -9.23 -0.73 -9.23
C LYS A 85 -8.32 0.09 -10.12
N SER A 86 -7.28 -0.54 -10.66
CA SER A 86 -6.41 0.09 -11.65
C SER A 86 -7.00 -0.06 -13.07
N ALA A 87 -6.45 0.72 -14.02
CA ALA A 87 -6.82 0.61 -15.43
C ALA A 87 -6.55 -0.79 -16.00
N ARG A 88 -5.65 -1.55 -15.38
CA ARG A 88 -5.35 -2.94 -15.75
C ARG A 88 -6.42 -3.93 -15.30
N GLY A 89 -7.42 -3.49 -14.52
CA GLY A 89 -8.50 -4.33 -14.02
C GLY A 89 -8.18 -5.10 -12.75
N VAL A 90 -7.02 -4.87 -12.13
CA VAL A 90 -6.65 -5.49 -10.86
C VAL A 90 -6.68 -4.46 -9.74
N HIS A 91 -6.96 -4.93 -8.52
CA HIS A 91 -6.93 -4.09 -7.33
C HIS A 91 -5.48 -3.67 -7.04
N HIS A 92 -5.28 -2.40 -6.70
CA HIS A 92 -3.94 -1.82 -6.60
C HIS A 92 -3.89 -0.79 -5.48
N ALA A 93 -2.70 -0.59 -4.93
CA ALA A 93 -2.47 0.40 -3.88
C ALA A 93 -1.44 1.43 -4.35
N VAL A 94 -1.72 2.69 -4.06
CA VAL A 94 -0.86 3.81 -4.44
C VAL A 94 -0.74 4.79 -3.27
N VAL A 95 0.24 5.69 -3.31
CA VAL A 95 0.41 6.73 -2.29
C VAL A 95 -0.21 8.03 -2.78
N TYR A 96 -1.08 8.61 -1.94
CA TYR A 96 -1.67 9.92 -2.17
C TYR A 96 -1.07 10.95 -1.21
N ARG A 97 -1.04 12.19 -1.67
CA ARG A 97 -0.67 13.33 -0.84
C ARG A 97 -1.76 14.39 -1.01
N ASN A 98 -2.42 14.77 0.09
CA ASN A 98 -3.44 15.82 0.09
C ASN A 98 -4.51 15.61 -0.98
N GLY A 99 -4.95 14.37 -1.18
CA GLY A 99 -6.01 14.04 -2.11
C GLY A 99 -5.57 13.79 -3.55
N VAL A 100 -4.28 13.86 -3.84
CA VAL A 100 -3.74 13.72 -5.20
C VAL A 100 -2.73 12.58 -5.24
N LEU A 101 -2.68 11.86 -6.37
CA LEU A 101 -1.70 10.80 -6.57
C LEU A 101 -0.28 11.36 -6.42
N ALA A 102 0.48 10.83 -5.48
CA ALA A 102 1.87 11.21 -5.24
C ALA A 102 2.85 10.17 -5.78
N HIS A 103 2.51 8.88 -5.70
CA HIS A 103 3.39 7.80 -6.15
C HIS A 103 2.60 6.54 -6.44
N ASP A 104 2.81 5.97 -7.62
CA ASP A 104 2.32 4.65 -8.00
C ASP A 104 3.50 3.68 -7.99
N PRO A 105 3.48 2.61 -7.18
CA PRO A 105 4.56 1.63 -7.19
C PRO A 105 4.65 0.83 -8.49
N HIS A 106 3.60 0.80 -9.30
CA HIS A 106 3.63 0.14 -10.60
C HIS A 106 4.40 0.99 -11.62
N TYR A 107 5.13 0.34 -12.50
CA TYR A 107 5.97 1.05 -13.48
C TYR A 107 5.18 1.93 -14.45
N SER A 108 3.89 1.66 -14.65
CA SER A 108 3.04 2.45 -15.56
C SER A 108 2.72 3.85 -15.04
N ASP A 109 2.80 4.06 -13.73
CA ASP A 109 2.40 5.31 -13.07
C ASP A 109 0.96 5.73 -13.37
N SER A 110 0.08 4.79 -13.77
CA SER A 110 -1.29 5.12 -14.18
C SER A 110 -2.28 5.26 -13.02
N GLY A 111 -1.87 4.89 -11.80
CA GLY A 111 -2.71 5.07 -10.62
C GLY A 111 -3.89 4.12 -10.55
N ILE A 112 -4.95 4.57 -9.87
CA ILE A 112 -6.21 3.83 -9.71
C ILE A 112 -7.35 4.66 -10.29
N GLU A 113 -8.38 3.98 -10.80
CA GLU A 113 -9.53 4.65 -11.42
C GLU A 113 -10.46 5.26 -10.39
N SER A 114 -10.56 4.62 -9.21
CA SER A 114 -11.40 5.09 -8.12
C SER A 114 -10.79 4.63 -6.80
N VAL A 115 -11.11 5.38 -5.74
CA VAL A 115 -10.64 5.04 -4.39
C VAL A 115 -11.75 4.28 -3.66
N ASP A 116 -11.46 3.02 -3.28
CA ASP A 116 -12.41 2.23 -2.49
C ASP A 116 -12.23 2.50 -1.01
N ARG A 117 -10.99 2.53 -0.56
CA ARG A 117 -10.65 2.83 0.84
C ARG A 117 -9.23 3.35 0.93
N VAL A 118 -8.92 3.92 2.09
CA VAL A 118 -7.59 4.45 2.37
C VAL A 118 -7.08 3.88 3.70
N TRP A 119 -5.76 3.95 3.89
CA TRP A 119 -5.17 3.71 5.21
C TRP A 119 -3.91 4.57 5.37
N TYR A 120 -3.58 4.83 6.62
CA TYR A 120 -2.39 5.63 6.94
C TYR A 120 -1.72 5.07 8.20
N LEU A 121 -0.49 5.51 8.43
CA LEU A 121 0.28 5.11 9.60
C LEU A 121 0.10 6.12 10.71
N ALA A 122 -0.12 5.60 11.92
CA ALA A 122 -0.27 6.43 13.12
C ALA A 122 0.52 5.80 14.25
N ALA A 123 0.95 6.62 15.22
CA ALA A 123 1.61 6.12 16.42
C ALA A 123 0.61 5.30 17.26
N ILE A 124 1.13 4.23 17.84
CA ILE A 124 0.35 3.43 18.79
C ILE A 124 0.13 4.20 20.09
#